data_5443c8e9ef6db4af1722b1219a517f9d
#
_entry.id   5443c8e9ef6db4af1722b1219a517f9d
#
_cell.length_a   1.000
_cell.length_b   1.000
_cell.length_c   1.000
_cell.angle_alpha   90.00
_cell.angle_beta   90.00
_cell.angle_gamma   90.00
#
_symmetry.space_group_name_H-M   'P 1'
#
loop_
_entity.id
_entity.type
_entity.pdbx_description
1 polymer ?
#
loop_
_entity_poly.entity_id
_entity_poly.type
_entity_poly.pdbx_seq_one_letter_code
_entity_poly.pdbx_strand_id
1 'polypeptide(L)'
;EQLKEALAQAQTDDASQDYAYAKEQLDQLSQSAKMTQDIYTVLQKYDIPNTMTNVMAMEAMVNDRNGVFRQIFGESAKGSHKEENEEQLARAKEQVLEDFGEAIASPEGLAAAQEQLAEVAENVMKGMIDSDDVTSLDIREMRLLSAQLSIGSMMAKEEQYAIPVQTESGVVGISLKVVRGDGEKGLVDITMETKLHGKIAATFQAKEHGVSGLIASDREDTKELLDSRQESFTAVLDSGNEADLHYACIADLDLNHFSTGVFGVDAPEQQETTEKQSDTTYQVQTTRLYHIAESFVRQVQDLLQGTDAQGADA
;
A
#
# COMPACT_ATOMS: atom_id res chain seq x y z
N GLU A 1 7.78 22.31 -25.09
CA GLU A 1 8.16 22.73 -26.44
C GLU A 1 9.52 23.41 -26.43
N GLN A 2 9.71 24.49 -25.68
CA GLN A 2 11.02 25.23 -25.59
C GLN A 2 12.17 24.36 -25.08
N LEU A 3 11.92 23.43 -24.14
CA LEU A 3 12.95 22.52 -23.64
C LEU A 3 13.32 21.44 -24.66
N LYS A 4 12.37 20.99 -25.49
CA LYS A 4 12.62 20.06 -26.59
C LYS A 4 13.42 20.70 -27.71
N GLU A 5 13.16 21.98 -28.01
CA GLU A 5 13.96 22.76 -28.97
C GLU A 5 15.38 23.03 -28.46
N ALA A 6 15.55 23.35 -27.17
CA ALA A 6 16.86 23.51 -26.56
C ALA A 6 17.68 22.21 -26.58
N LEU A 7 17.04 21.07 -26.33
CA LEU A 7 17.65 19.73 -26.42
C LEU A 7 18.09 19.39 -27.87
N ALA A 8 17.30 19.78 -28.87
CA ALA A 8 17.63 19.55 -30.27
C ALA A 8 18.80 20.43 -30.73
N GLN A 9 18.96 21.64 -30.18
CA GLN A 9 20.08 22.54 -30.45
C GLN A 9 21.38 22.17 -29.72
N ALA A 10 21.30 21.48 -28.56
CA ALA A 10 22.45 21.06 -27.74
C ALA A 10 23.20 19.84 -28.29
N GLN A 11 22.81 19.28 -29.41
CA GLN A 11 23.47 18.10 -30.02
C GLN A 11 24.81 18.40 -30.73
N THR A 12 25.39 19.56 -30.57
CA THR A 12 26.70 19.92 -31.16
C THR A 12 27.79 19.96 -30.09
N ASP A 13 28.67 19.03 -30.19
CA ASP A 13 30.06 18.79 -29.78
C ASP A 13 30.62 19.18 -28.40
N ASP A 14 30.06 20.07 -27.59
CA ASP A 14 30.64 20.40 -26.27
C ASP A 14 29.60 20.31 -25.13
N ALA A 15 28.42 19.81 -25.43
CA ALA A 15 27.21 19.88 -24.61
C ALA A 15 26.81 18.56 -23.93
N SER A 16 27.71 17.59 -23.78
CA SER A 16 27.32 16.26 -23.23
C SER A 16 26.80 16.33 -21.78
N GLN A 17 27.35 17.22 -20.96
CA GLN A 17 26.88 17.44 -19.58
C GLN A 17 25.58 18.25 -19.54
N ASP A 18 25.50 19.33 -20.36
CA ASP A 18 24.29 20.16 -20.45
C ASP A 18 23.12 19.36 -21.04
N TYR A 19 23.40 18.50 -22.02
CA TYR A 19 22.42 17.59 -22.61
C TYR A 19 21.91 16.55 -21.58
N ALA A 20 22.81 15.93 -20.82
CA ALA A 20 22.45 14.97 -19.78
C ALA A 20 21.59 15.63 -18.69
N TYR A 21 21.99 16.82 -18.23
CA TYR A 21 21.21 17.60 -17.26
C TYR A 21 19.83 18.01 -17.80
N ALA A 22 19.77 18.53 -19.03
CA ALA A 22 18.49 18.93 -19.64
C ALA A 22 17.56 17.73 -19.89
N LYS A 23 18.11 16.56 -20.23
CA LYS A 23 17.36 15.32 -20.37
C LYS A 23 16.80 14.87 -19.02
N GLU A 24 17.63 14.87 -17.97
CA GLU A 24 17.21 14.54 -16.61
C GLU A 24 16.07 15.45 -16.13
N GLN A 25 16.20 16.77 -16.35
CA GLN A 25 15.13 17.72 -16.02
C GLN A 25 13.83 17.46 -16.81
N LEU A 26 13.95 17.09 -18.08
CA LEU A 26 12.78 16.74 -18.90
C LEU A 26 12.10 15.47 -18.41
N ASP A 27 12.89 14.46 -18.04
CA ASP A 27 12.39 13.21 -17.49
C ASP A 27 11.70 13.44 -16.14
N GLN A 28 12.28 14.25 -15.24
CA GLN A 28 11.67 14.65 -13.97
C GLN A 28 10.35 15.41 -14.17
N LEU A 29 10.31 16.37 -15.09
CA LEU A 29 9.07 17.10 -15.43
C LEU A 29 8.00 16.17 -16.02
N SER A 30 8.41 15.22 -16.85
CA SER A 30 7.49 14.24 -17.44
C SER A 30 6.92 13.30 -16.39
N GLN A 31 7.74 12.81 -15.45
CA GLN A 31 7.31 11.98 -14.33
C GLN A 31 6.38 12.76 -13.39
N SER A 32 6.72 13.99 -13.04
CA SER A 32 5.86 14.85 -12.21
C SER A 32 4.50 15.13 -12.87
N ALA A 33 4.48 15.39 -14.17
CA ALA A 33 3.22 15.59 -14.90
C ALA A 33 2.37 14.32 -14.97
N LYS A 34 2.99 13.15 -15.15
CA LYS A 34 2.32 11.86 -15.14
C LYS A 34 1.74 11.57 -13.75
N MET A 35 2.54 11.73 -12.70
CA MET A 35 2.10 11.53 -11.32
C MET A 35 0.91 12.42 -10.96
N THR A 36 0.93 13.70 -11.37
CA THR A 36 -0.20 14.61 -11.15
C THR A 36 -1.46 14.13 -11.86
N GLN A 37 -1.36 13.65 -13.11
CA GLN A 37 -2.49 13.09 -13.84
C GLN A 37 -3.03 11.83 -13.17
N ASP A 38 -2.17 10.95 -12.70
CA ASP A 38 -2.55 9.72 -12.00
C ASP A 38 -3.29 10.04 -10.69
N ILE A 39 -2.82 11.05 -9.93
CA ILE A 39 -3.49 11.52 -8.71
C ILE A 39 -4.92 12.01 -9.02
N TYR A 40 -5.11 12.85 -10.05
CA TYR A 40 -6.44 13.31 -10.44
C TYR A 40 -7.34 12.17 -10.88
N THR A 41 -6.81 11.21 -11.61
CA THR A 41 -7.56 10.01 -12.04
C THR A 41 -8.03 9.20 -10.85
N VAL A 42 -7.16 9.00 -9.84
CA VAL A 42 -7.51 8.30 -8.60
C VAL A 42 -8.59 9.06 -7.83
N LEU A 43 -8.39 10.37 -7.59
CA LEU A 43 -9.37 11.19 -6.88
C LEU A 43 -10.75 11.15 -7.56
N GLN A 44 -10.77 11.23 -8.88
CA GLN A 44 -12.02 11.15 -9.67
C GLN A 44 -12.66 9.76 -9.57
N LYS A 45 -11.86 8.70 -9.63
CA LYS A 45 -12.34 7.31 -9.52
C LYS A 45 -13.08 7.06 -8.21
N TYR A 46 -12.58 7.61 -7.11
CA TYR A 46 -13.16 7.44 -5.77
C TYR A 46 -14.13 8.57 -5.36
N ASP A 47 -14.55 9.40 -6.31
CA ASP A 47 -15.44 10.56 -6.08
C ASP A 47 -14.91 11.50 -4.96
N ILE A 48 -13.59 11.65 -4.90
CA ILE A 48 -12.92 12.52 -3.93
C ILE A 48 -12.78 13.92 -4.54
N PRO A 49 -13.25 14.98 -3.86
CA PRO A 49 -13.14 16.34 -4.38
C PRO A 49 -11.69 16.74 -4.67
N ASN A 50 -11.43 17.33 -5.83
CA ASN A 50 -10.11 17.83 -6.26
C ASN A 50 -9.70 19.12 -5.54
N THR A 51 -9.70 19.10 -4.21
CA THR A 51 -9.18 20.20 -3.39
C THR A 51 -7.65 20.13 -3.31
N MET A 52 -7.00 21.28 -3.08
CA MET A 52 -5.53 21.32 -2.90
C MET A 52 -5.09 20.36 -1.78
N THR A 53 -5.84 20.31 -0.68
CA THR A 53 -5.54 19.43 0.46
C THR A 53 -5.59 17.96 0.06
N ASN A 54 -6.63 17.54 -0.68
CA ASN A 54 -6.76 16.13 -1.13
C ASN A 54 -5.68 15.75 -2.16
N VAL A 55 -5.35 16.67 -3.07
CA VAL A 55 -4.24 16.46 -4.03
C VAL A 55 -2.92 16.29 -3.27
N MET A 56 -2.60 17.17 -2.32
CA MET A 56 -1.39 17.06 -1.50
C MET A 56 -1.39 15.80 -0.61
N ALA A 57 -2.54 15.42 -0.07
CA ALA A 57 -2.68 14.21 0.73
C ALA A 57 -2.42 12.96 -0.11
N MET A 58 -3.01 12.88 -1.31
CA MET A 58 -2.78 11.76 -2.23
C MET A 58 -1.33 11.73 -2.73
N GLU A 59 -0.75 12.88 -3.07
CA GLU A 59 0.66 12.98 -3.44
C GLU A 59 1.58 12.47 -2.32
N ALA A 60 1.31 12.86 -1.07
CA ALA A 60 2.07 12.37 0.08
C ALA A 60 1.93 10.86 0.27
N MET A 61 0.73 10.30 0.09
CA MET A 61 0.50 8.84 0.19
C MET A 61 1.22 8.06 -0.92
N VAL A 62 1.32 8.62 -2.13
CA VAL A 62 2.03 7.99 -3.26
C VAL A 62 3.54 8.03 -3.05
N ASN A 63 4.07 9.19 -2.61
CA ASN A 63 5.51 9.39 -2.41
C ASN A 63 6.05 8.72 -1.15
N ASP A 64 5.22 8.58 -0.11
CA ASP A 64 5.59 8.02 1.18
C ASP A 64 4.45 7.16 1.74
N ARG A 65 4.40 5.92 1.30
CA ARG A 65 3.36 4.95 1.68
C ARG A 65 3.28 4.71 3.19
N ASN A 66 4.40 4.87 3.89
CA ASN A 66 4.49 4.66 5.33
C ASN A 66 4.31 5.95 6.15
N GLY A 67 4.16 7.10 5.48
CA GLY A 67 4.10 8.41 6.13
C GLY A 67 2.98 8.54 7.15
N VAL A 68 1.77 8.12 6.78
CA VAL A 68 0.60 8.12 7.67
C VAL A 68 0.86 7.29 8.93
N PHE A 69 1.40 6.08 8.75
CA PHE A 69 1.64 5.18 9.88
C PHE A 69 2.78 5.67 10.77
N ARG A 70 3.83 6.29 10.20
CA ARG A 70 4.87 6.94 11.01
C ARG A 70 4.33 8.11 11.83
N GLN A 71 3.39 8.88 11.31
CA GLN A 71 2.74 9.96 12.06
C GLN A 71 1.86 9.43 13.20
N ILE A 72 1.11 8.35 12.98
CA ILE A 72 0.22 7.78 13.98
C ILE A 72 1.00 6.97 15.03
N PHE A 73 1.90 6.09 14.60
CA PHE A 73 2.57 5.11 15.45
C PHE A 73 3.99 5.55 15.90
N GLY A 74 4.57 6.57 15.28
CA GLY A 74 5.93 7.03 15.58
C GLY A 74 6.05 7.68 16.97
N GLU A 75 7.31 7.75 17.46
CA GLU A 75 7.62 8.34 18.77
C GLU A 75 7.34 9.85 18.84
N SER A 76 7.39 10.55 17.71
CA SER A 76 7.11 12.00 17.62
C SER A 76 5.64 12.35 17.92
N ALA A 77 4.76 11.36 17.96
CA ALA A 77 3.36 11.53 18.39
C ALA A 77 3.22 11.70 19.92
N LYS A 78 4.31 11.87 20.66
CA LYS A 78 4.31 12.18 22.08
C LYS A 78 3.99 13.67 22.26
N GLY A 79 2.69 13.97 22.34
CA GLY A 79 2.24 15.22 22.89
C GLY A 79 2.52 15.30 24.40
N SER A 80 2.49 16.49 24.97
CA SER A 80 2.59 16.73 26.43
C SER A 80 1.35 16.21 27.15
N HIS A 81 1.15 14.88 27.12
CA HIS A 81 0.06 14.22 27.83
C HIS A 81 0.47 13.89 29.26
N LYS A 82 -0.52 13.88 30.18
CA LYS A 82 -0.34 13.22 31.47
C LYS A 82 -0.04 11.75 31.22
N GLU A 83 0.85 11.15 32.01
CA GLU A 83 1.33 9.75 31.88
C GLU A 83 0.19 8.73 31.66
N GLU A 84 -0.98 8.91 32.30
CA GLU A 84 -2.15 8.05 32.14
C GLU A 84 -2.74 8.08 30.70
N ASN A 85 -2.71 9.22 30.02
CA ASN A 85 -3.21 9.35 28.66
C ASN A 85 -2.23 8.73 27.64
N GLU A 86 -0.92 8.80 27.91
CA GLU A 86 0.11 8.18 27.07
C GLU A 86 0.00 6.64 27.08
N GLU A 87 -0.22 6.04 28.26
CA GLU A 87 -0.43 4.58 28.36
C GLU A 87 -1.71 4.14 27.63
N GLN A 88 -2.80 4.89 27.75
CA GLN A 88 -4.05 4.56 27.06
C GLN A 88 -3.88 4.65 25.54
N LEU A 89 -3.20 5.69 25.04
CA LEU A 89 -2.92 5.86 23.62
C LEU A 89 -2.00 4.76 23.10
N ALA A 90 -0.96 4.37 23.86
CA ALA A 90 -0.06 3.28 23.49
C ALA A 90 -0.82 1.95 23.36
N ARG A 91 -1.69 1.62 24.33
CA ARG A 91 -2.53 0.42 24.27
C ARG A 91 -3.51 0.46 23.09
N ALA A 92 -4.11 1.63 22.81
CA ALA A 92 -5.01 1.76 21.66
C ALA A 92 -4.27 1.57 20.31
N LYS A 93 -3.03 2.06 20.20
CA LYS A 93 -2.19 1.82 19.02
C LYS A 93 -1.84 0.34 18.85
N GLU A 94 -1.47 -0.34 19.92
CA GLU A 94 -1.17 -1.77 19.93
C GLU A 94 -2.41 -2.59 19.51
N GLN A 95 -3.58 -2.28 20.10
CA GLN A 95 -4.83 -2.95 19.78
C GLN A 95 -5.20 -2.81 18.29
N VAL A 96 -5.04 -1.62 17.70
CA VAL A 96 -5.30 -1.41 16.27
C VAL A 96 -4.41 -2.28 15.39
N LEU A 97 -3.13 -2.46 15.75
CA LEU A 97 -2.22 -3.33 14.99
C LEU A 97 -2.64 -4.80 15.07
N GLU A 98 -3.09 -5.26 16.25
CA GLU A 98 -3.63 -6.62 16.44
C GLU A 98 -4.93 -6.80 15.65
N ASP A 99 -5.86 -5.84 15.76
CA ASP A 99 -7.16 -5.89 15.09
C ASP A 99 -7.01 -5.94 13.56
N PHE A 100 -6.07 -5.20 12.98
CA PHE A 100 -5.77 -5.33 11.55
C PHE A 100 -5.22 -6.71 11.17
N GLY A 101 -4.41 -7.33 12.03
CA GLY A 101 -3.89 -8.68 11.80
C GLY A 101 -5.01 -9.73 11.69
N GLU A 102 -6.06 -9.59 12.50
CA GLU A 102 -7.24 -10.48 12.48
C GLU A 102 -8.26 -10.08 11.38
N ALA A 103 -8.33 -8.78 11.07
CA ALA A 103 -9.32 -8.21 10.16
C ALA A 103 -9.10 -8.56 8.68
N ILE A 104 -7.87 -8.95 8.28
CA ILE A 104 -7.52 -9.22 6.87
C ILE A 104 -8.41 -10.32 6.25
N ALA A 105 -9.01 -11.17 7.07
CA ALA A 105 -9.86 -12.26 6.62
C ALA A 105 -11.20 -11.83 5.99
N SER A 106 -11.62 -10.56 6.14
CA SER A 106 -12.92 -10.08 5.63
C SER A 106 -12.95 -8.57 5.36
N PRO A 107 -13.77 -8.11 4.38
CA PRO A 107 -13.94 -6.69 4.11
C PRO A 107 -14.57 -5.95 5.29
N GLU A 108 -15.50 -6.55 6.01
CA GLU A 108 -16.15 -5.97 7.19
C GLU A 108 -15.16 -5.77 8.33
N GLY A 109 -14.27 -6.76 8.55
CA GLY A 109 -13.20 -6.66 9.54
C GLY A 109 -12.25 -5.51 9.24
N LEU A 110 -11.77 -5.42 7.98
CA LEU A 110 -10.88 -4.34 7.56
C LEU A 110 -11.55 -2.97 7.64
N ALA A 111 -12.84 -2.86 7.33
CA ALA A 111 -13.58 -1.60 7.49
C ALA A 111 -13.64 -1.17 8.96
N ALA A 112 -13.92 -2.11 9.88
CA ALA A 112 -13.96 -1.84 11.33
C ALA A 112 -12.57 -1.43 11.86
N ALA A 113 -11.50 -2.13 11.46
CA ALA A 113 -10.13 -1.79 11.85
C ALA A 113 -9.71 -0.40 11.31
N GLN A 114 -10.18 -0.02 10.11
CA GLN A 114 -9.95 1.31 9.55
C GLN A 114 -10.64 2.42 10.35
N GLU A 115 -11.85 2.18 10.89
CA GLU A 115 -12.54 3.12 11.77
C GLU A 115 -11.76 3.30 13.08
N GLN A 116 -11.29 2.22 13.69
CA GLN A 116 -10.47 2.28 14.90
C GLN A 116 -9.15 3.04 14.67
N LEU A 117 -8.49 2.83 13.51
CA LEU A 117 -7.30 3.60 13.13
C LEU A 117 -7.60 5.11 13.08
N ALA A 118 -8.75 5.49 12.52
CA ALA A 118 -9.16 6.88 12.46
C ALA A 118 -9.39 7.47 13.87
N GLU A 119 -9.97 6.72 14.80
CA GLU A 119 -10.14 7.13 16.20
C GLU A 119 -8.79 7.33 16.92
N VAL A 120 -7.85 6.39 16.72
CA VAL A 120 -6.49 6.52 17.30
C VAL A 120 -5.77 7.74 16.72
N ALA A 121 -5.87 7.97 15.41
CA ALA A 121 -5.28 9.12 14.76
C ALA A 121 -5.90 10.46 15.26
N GLU A 122 -7.21 10.48 15.49
CA GLU A 122 -7.87 11.64 16.10
C GLU A 122 -7.34 11.93 17.51
N ASN A 123 -7.11 10.90 18.32
CA ASN A 123 -6.52 11.06 19.65
C ASN A 123 -5.06 11.53 19.57
N VAL A 124 -4.27 11.05 18.61
CA VAL A 124 -2.92 11.58 18.33
C VAL A 124 -2.98 13.07 17.99
N MET A 125 -3.87 13.46 17.07
CA MET A 125 -4.04 14.86 16.67
C MET A 125 -4.51 15.75 17.82
N LYS A 126 -5.43 15.28 18.68
CA LYS A 126 -5.84 16.00 19.89
C LYS A 126 -4.66 16.25 20.83
N GLY A 127 -3.82 15.23 21.02
CA GLY A 127 -2.62 15.38 21.82
C GLY A 127 -1.63 16.42 21.28
N MET A 128 -1.52 16.51 19.96
CA MET A 128 -0.70 17.56 19.33
C MET A 128 -1.28 18.97 19.57
N ILE A 129 -2.61 19.13 19.58
CA ILE A 129 -3.28 20.41 19.82
C ILE A 129 -3.16 20.86 21.29
N ASP A 130 -3.21 19.91 22.22
CA ASP A 130 -3.16 20.20 23.67
C ASP A 130 -1.74 20.55 24.16
N SER A 131 -0.74 20.48 23.29
CA SER A 131 0.61 20.95 23.60
C SER A 131 0.68 22.48 23.59
N ASP A 132 1.35 23.08 24.57
CA ASP A 132 1.47 24.54 24.73
C ASP A 132 2.23 25.23 23.56
N ASP A 133 2.88 24.45 22.68
CA ASP A 133 3.77 24.92 21.62
C ASP A 133 3.26 24.62 20.19
N VAL A 134 1.94 24.56 19.97
CA VAL A 134 1.37 24.26 18.62
C VAL A 134 1.79 25.29 17.60
N THR A 135 2.45 24.82 16.55
CA THR A 135 2.91 25.66 15.44
C THR A 135 1.94 25.61 14.25
N SER A 136 2.09 26.56 13.32
CA SER A 136 1.34 26.54 12.06
C SER A 136 1.69 25.31 11.20
N LEU A 137 2.87 24.72 11.39
CA LEU A 137 3.31 23.50 10.73
C LEU A 137 2.49 22.31 11.24
N ASP A 138 2.34 22.18 12.55
CA ASP A 138 1.57 21.09 13.17
C ASP A 138 0.11 21.11 12.71
N ILE A 139 -0.50 22.29 12.60
CA ILE A 139 -1.87 22.44 12.06
C ILE A 139 -1.95 21.96 10.61
N ARG A 140 -0.92 22.23 9.80
CA ARG A 140 -0.88 21.79 8.41
C ARG A 140 -0.72 20.27 8.32
N GLU A 141 0.15 19.69 9.12
CA GLU A 141 0.37 18.24 9.20
C GLU A 141 -0.89 17.50 9.65
N MET A 142 -1.59 18.00 10.67
CA MET A 142 -2.87 17.45 11.13
C MET A 142 -3.94 17.47 10.03
N ARG A 143 -4.05 18.57 9.27
CA ARG A 143 -4.98 18.67 8.15
C ARG A 143 -4.64 17.66 7.05
N LEU A 144 -3.36 17.48 6.77
CA LEU A 144 -2.88 16.52 5.78
C LEU A 144 -3.19 15.08 6.23
N LEU A 145 -2.89 14.74 7.48
CA LEU A 145 -3.21 13.44 8.07
C LEU A 145 -4.71 13.16 8.03
N SER A 146 -5.55 14.11 8.44
CA SER A 146 -7.00 13.97 8.38
C SER A 146 -7.51 13.73 6.95
N ALA A 147 -6.94 14.43 5.96
CA ALA A 147 -7.30 14.21 4.55
C ALA A 147 -6.85 12.83 4.06
N GLN A 148 -5.65 12.37 4.42
CA GLN A 148 -5.13 11.03 4.08
C GLN A 148 -6.02 9.92 4.66
N LEU A 149 -6.44 10.04 5.92
CA LEU A 149 -7.36 9.09 6.56
C LEU A 149 -8.73 9.08 5.87
N SER A 150 -9.26 10.25 5.52
CA SER A 150 -10.52 10.36 4.78
C SER A 150 -10.43 9.70 3.41
N ILE A 151 -9.33 9.91 2.67
CA ILE A 151 -9.05 9.25 1.39
C ILE A 151 -8.97 7.73 1.60
N GLY A 152 -8.22 7.26 2.59
CA GLY A 152 -8.10 5.84 2.91
C GLY A 152 -9.46 5.20 3.22
N SER A 153 -10.32 5.87 3.96
CA SER A 153 -11.69 5.40 4.25
C SER A 153 -12.57 5.34 2.99
N MET A 154 -12.41 6.26 2.04
CA MET A 154 -13.12 6.20 0.76
C MET A 154 -12.62 5.04 -0.11
N MET A 155 -11.30 4.85 -0.17
CA MET A 155 -10.69 3.75 -0.92
C MET A 155 -11.08 2.38 -0.34
N ALA A 156 -11.23 2.28 0.99
CA ALA A 156 -11.66 1.04 1.66
C ALA A 156 -13.07 0.58 1.24
N LYS A 157 -13.96 1.50 0.86
CA LYS A 157 -15.28 1.16 0.32
C LYS A 157 -15.21 0.43 -1.03
N GLU A 158 -14.11 0.61 -1.74
CA GLU A 158 -13.81 -0.04 -3.02
C GLU A 158 -12.79 -1.18 -2.83
N GLU A 159 -12.73 -1.76 -1.64
CA GLU A 159 -11.84 -2.87 -1.28
C GLU A 159 -10.35 -2.58 -1.54
N GLN A 160 -9.95 -1.34 -1.28
CA GLN A 160 -8.55 -0.94 -1.30
C GLN A 160 -8.14 -0.40 0.07
N TYR A 161 -7.26 -1.11 0.75
CA TYR A 161 -6.90 -0.89 2.14
C TYR A 161 -5.42 -0.56 2.28
N ALA A 162 -5.10 0.25 3.30
CA ALA A 162 -3.76 0.42 3.82
C ALA A 162 -3.71 -0.20 5.22
N ILE A 163 -2.98 -1.29 5.36
CA ILE A 163 -2.92 -2.14 6.56
C ILE A 163 -1.61 -1.88 7.28
N PRO A 164 -1.64 -1.35 8.53
CA PRO A 164 -0.42 -1.18 9.31
C PRO A 164 0.08 -2.53 9.82
N VAL A 165 1.38 -2.76 9.70
CA VAL A 165 2.06 -3.96 10.19
C VAL A 165 3.28 -3.58 10.98
N GLN A 166 3.42 -4.16 12.18
CA GLN A 166 4.61 -3.97 13.00
C GLN A 166 5.79 -4.73 12.41
N THR A 167 6.92 -4.02 12.26
CA THR A 167 8.22 -4.59 11.90
C THR A 167 9.28 -4.14 12.90
N GLU A 168 10.45 -4.71 12.84
CA GLU A 168 11.60 -4.27 13.68
C GLU A 168 11.96 -2.79 13.47
N SER A 169 11.78 -2.29 12.26
CA SER A 169 12.10 -0.90 11.91
C SER A 169 10.93 0.08 12.19
N GLY A 170 9.86 -0.38 12.81
CA GLY A 170 8.63 0.38 13.09
C GLY A 170 7.42 -0.13 12.30
N VAL A 171 6.36 0.65 12.27
CA VAL A 171 5.14 0.29 11.55
C VAL A 171 5.27 0.66 10.07
N VAL A 172 4.98 -0.30 9.19
CA VAL A 172 4.94 -0.14 7.74
C VAL A 172 3.52 -0.40 7.22
N GLY A 173 3.19 0.19 6.08
CA GLY A 173 1.91 0.01 5.41
C GLY A 173 1.96 -1.08 4.35
N ILE A 174 1.05 -2.04 4.42
CA ILE A 174 0.74 -2.95 3.32
C ILE A 174 -0.46 -2.36 2.57
N SER A 175 -0.33 -2.14 1.27
CA SER A 175 -1.47 -1.82 0.41
C SER A 175 -2.09 -3.12 -0.09
N LEU A 176 -3.34 -3.35 0.22
CA LEU A 176 -4.16 -4.47 -0.25
C LEU A 176 -5.27 -3.94 -1.16
N LYS A 177 -5.39 -4.48 -2.35
CA LYS A 177 -6.49 -4.20 -3.26
C LYS A 177 -7.12 -5.50 -3.73
N VAL A 178 -8.42 -5.60 -3.58
CA VAL A 178 -9.21 -6.73 -4.07
C VAL A 178 -10.09 -6.26 -5.23
N VAL A 179 -10.02 -6.96 -6.36
CA VAL A 179 -10.85 -6.68 -7.53
C VAL A 179 -11.69 -7.91 -7.81
N ARG A 180 -12.99 -7.75 -7.79
CA ARG A 180 -13.94 -8.82 -8.04
C ARG A 180 -14.14 -9.02 -9.53
N GLY A 181 -14.12 -10.28 -9.96
CA GLY A 181 -14.46 -10.71 -11.30
C GLY A 181 -15.79 -11.49 -11.33
N ASP A 182 -16.07 -12.13 -12.45
CA ASP A 182 -17.27 -12.95 -12.61
C ASP A 182 -17.17 -14.27 -11.84
N GLY A 183 -18.23 -14.65 -11.15
CA GLY A 183 -18.30 -15.89 -10.38
C GLY A 183 -17.32 -15.90 -9.20
N GLU A 184 -16.44 -16.88 -9.15
CA GLU A 184 -15.39 -17.04 -8.10
C GLU A 184 -14.06 -16.41 -8.50
N LYS A 185 -13.99 -15.74 -9.66
CA LYS A 185 -12.77 -15.11 -10.17
C LYS A 185 -12.53 -13.76 -9.51
N GLY A 186 -11.28 -13.38 -9.43
CA GLY A 186 -10.90 -12.07 -8.92
C GLY A 186 -9.39 -11.91 -8.87
N LEU A 187 -8.96 -10.72 -8.45
CA LEU A 187 -7.57 -10.35 -8.37
C LEU A 187 -7.29 -9.76 -6.98
N VAL A 188 -6.17 -10.13 -6.42
CA VAL A 188 -5.65 -9.62 -5.16
C VAL A 188 -4.28 -9.03 -5.41
N ASP A 189 -4.12 -7.74 -5.19
CA ASP A 189 -2.86 -7.02 -5.29
C ASP A 189 -2.39 -6.61 -3.91
N ILE A 190 -1.15 -6.93 -3.59
CA ILE A 190 -0.52 -6.59 -2.33
C ILE A 190 0.82 -5.94 -2.61
N THR A 191 1.05 -4.75 -2.05
CA THR A 191 2.32 -4.06 -2.21
C THR A 191 2.77 -3.47 -0.88
N MET A 192 4.09 -3.48 -0.64
CA MET A 192 4.69 -2.89 0.54
C MET A 192 6.12 -2.42 0.26
N GLU A 193 6.61 -1.54 1.11
CA GLU A 193 8.00 -1.08 1.09
C GLU A 193 8.56 -1.04 2.51
N THR A 194 9.69 -1.71 2.71
CA THR A 194 10.39 -1.75 3.98
C THR A 194 11.83 -1.29 3.82
N LYS A 195 12.46 -0.85 4.90
CA LYS A 195 13.86 -0.44 4.86
C LYS A 195 14.81 -1.63 4.66
N LEU A 196 14.46 -2.78 5.23
CA LEU A 196 15.32 -3.97 5.23
C LEU A 196 15.15 -4.78 3.95
N HIS A 197 13.92 -5.04 3.53
CA HIS A 197 13.59 -5.94 2.42
C HIS A 197 13.26 -5.21 1.10
N GLY A 198 13.32 -3.85 1.08
CA GLY A 198 13.00 -3.07 -0.09
C GLY A 198 11.51 -3.13 -0.45
N LYS A 199 11.23 -3.09 -1.74
CA LYS A 199 9.88 -3.16 -2.30
C LYS A 199 9.48 -4.61 -2.54
N ILE A 200 8.27 -4.95 -2.12
CA ILE A 200 7.63 -6.24 -2.37
C ILE A 200 6.27 -5.97 -3.01
N ALA A 201 5.98 -6.68 -4.08
CA ALA A 201 4.69 -6.65 -4.75
C ALA A 201 4.24 -8.07 -5.06
N ALA A 202 2.98 -8.36 -4.86
CA ALA A 202 2.37 -9.62 -5.23
C ALA A 202 1.02 -9.39 -5.87
N THR A 203 0.73 -10.08 -6.95
CA THR A 203 -0.58 -10.08 -7.59
C THR A 203 -1.02 -11.52 -7.82
N PHE A 204 -2.23 -11.83 -7.37
CA PHE A 204 -2.83 -13.15 -7.43
C PHE A 204 -4.13 -13.09 -8.20
N GLN A 205 -4.28 -13.95 -9.16
CA GLN A 205 -5.52 -14.13 -9.91
C GLN A 205 -6.19 -15.43 -9.46
N ALA A 206 -7.35 -15.30 -8.79
CA ALA A 206 -8.21 -16.43 -8.52
C ALA A 206 -8.94 -16.83 -9.82
N LYS A 207 -8.88 -18.14 -10.16
CA LYS A 207 -9.54 -18.78 -11.30
C LYS A 207 -10.54 -19.80 -10.77
N GLU A 208 -11.41 -20.35 -11.63
CA GLU A 208 -12.37 -21.38 -11.22
C GLU A 208 -11.70 -22.59 -10.54
N HIS A 209 -10.52 -22.98 -11.01
CA HIS A 209 -9.80 -24.18 -10.57
C HIS A 209 -8.36 -23.88 -10.16
N GLY A 210 -8.11 -22.81 -9.45
CA GLY A 210 -6.77 -22.54 -8.95
C GLY A 210 -6.46 -21.05 -8.74
N VAL A 211 -5.23 -20.79 -8.36
CA VAL A 211 -4.69 -19.44 -8.16
C VAL A 211 -3.40 -19.34 -8.97
N SER A 212 -3.26 -18.30 -9.78
CA SER A 212 -1.97 -17.96 -10.38
C SER A 212 -1.49 -16.63 -9.80
N GLY A 213 -0.18 -16.49 -9.61
CA GLY A 213 0.36 -15.28 -9.02
C GLY A 213 1.78 -14.98 -9.44
N LEU A 214 2.12 -13.69 -9.39
CA LEU A 214 3.48 -13.20 -9.49
C LEU A 214 3.83 -12.46 -8.21
N ILE A 215 4.94 -12.83 -7.62
CA ILE A 215 5.53 -12.21 -6.44
C ILE A 215 6.86 -11.60 -6.87
N ALA A 216 7.05 -10.31 -6.64
CA ALA A 216 8.23 -9.59 -7.07
C ALA A 216 8.85 -8.80 -5.93
N SER A 217 10.18 -8.66 -5.96
CA SER A 217 10.93 -7.75 -5.11
C SER A 217 11.92 -6.95 -5.96
N ASP A 218 12.32 -5.77 -5.50
CA ASP A 218 13.42 -4.99 -6.09
C ASP A 218 14.80 -5.47 -5.63
N ARG A 219 14.85 -6.48 -4.70
CA ARG A 219 16.07 -7.04 -4.13
C ARG A 219 16.12 -8.55 -4.35
N GLU A 220 17.28 -9.04 -4.79
CA GLU A 220 17.47 -10.48 -5.04
C GLU A 220 17.42 -11.31 -3.73
N ASP A 221 18.05 -10.81 -2.65
CA ASP A 221 18.03 -11.46 -1.33
C ASP A 221 16.59 -11.65 -0.79
N THR A 222 15.77 -10.63 -0.94
CA THR A 222 14.34 -10.70 -0.56
C THR A 222 13.55 -11.64 -1.47
N LYS A 223 13.81 -11.63 -2.77
CA LYS A 223 13.19 -12.57 -3.72
C LYS A 223 13.56 -14.02 -3.37
N GLU A 224 14.83 -14.32 -3.11
CA GLU A 224 15.28 -15.66 -2.71
C GLU A 224 14.63 -16.12 -1.40
N LEU A 225 14.47 -15.20 -0.43
CA LEU A 225 13.82 -15.47 0.84
C LEU A 225 12.33 -15.79 0.67
N LEU A 226 11.60 -15.06 -0.19
CA LEU A 226 10.21 -15.33 -0.54
C LEU A 226 10.07 -16.67 -1.29
N ASP A 227 10.95 -16.93 -2.25
CA ASP A 227 10.97 -18.15 -3.06
C ASP A 227 11.22 -19.41 -2.20
N SER A 228 12.09 -19.30 -1.19
CA SER A 228 12.37 -20.40 -0.24
C SER A 228 11.15 -20.85 0.55
N ARG A 229 10.10 -20.04 0.63
CA ARG A 229 8.83 -20.33 1.34
C ARG A 229 7.70 -20.73 0.38
N GLN A 230 7.99 -20.89 -0.90
CA GLN A 230 6.99 -21.21 -1.93
C GLN A 230 6.15 -22.46 -1.58
N GLU A 231 6.78 -23.54 -1.13
CA GLU A 231 6.07 -24.77 -0.80
C GLU A 231 5.04 -24.58 0.31
N SER A 232 5.43 -23.88 1.39
CA SER A 232 4.54 -23.62 2.51
C SER A 232 3.39 -22.71 2.13
N PHE A 233 3.64 -21.70 1.30
CA PHE A 233 2.61 -20.78 0.82
C PHE A 233 1.65 -21.47 -0.15
N THR A 234 2.17 -22.23 -1.11
CA THR A 234 1.37 -23.04 -2.03
C THR A 234 0.46 -24.01 -1.28
N ALA A 235 0.97 -24.67 -0.24
CA ALA A 235 0.18 -25.59 0.60
C ALA A 235 -0.98 -24.90 1.33
N VAL A 236 -0.83 -23.65 1.74
CA VAL A 236 -1.90 -22.87 2.38
C VAL A 236 -2.93 -22.40 1.36
N LEU A 237 -2.50 -22.00 0.15
CA LEU A 237 -3.40 -21.57 -0.93
C LEU A 237 -4.14 -22.73 -1.58
N ASP A 238 -3.54 -23.93 -1.56
CA ASP A 238 -4.05 -25.13 -2.22
C ASP A 238 -4.96 -25.94 -1.28
N SER A 239 -6.16 -25.48 -1.07
CA SER A 239 -7.22 -26.32 -0.48
C SER A 239 -7.87 -27.26 -1.51
N GLY A 240 -7.06 -27.83 -2.43
CA GLY A 240 -7.49 -28.79 -3.47
C GLY A 240 -7.50 -28.24 -4.90
N ASN A 241 -6.89 -27.08 -5.14
CA ASN A 241 -6.76 -26.44 -6.44
C ASN A 241 -5.28 -26.18 -6.78
N GLU A 242 -4.93 -26.15 -8.07
CA GLU A 242 -3.56 -25.87 -8.52
C GLU A 242 -3.17 -24.41 -8.24
N ALA A 243 -2.05 -24.20 -7.53
CA ALA A 243 -1.43 -22.89 -7.37
C ALA A 243 -0.19 -22.78 -8.26
N ASP A 244 -0.20 -21.81 -9.17
CA ASP A 244 0.89 -21.49 -10.10
C ASP A 244 1.51 -20.15 -9.73
N LEU A 245 2.63 -20.18 -9.01
CA LEU A 245 3.29 -19.01 -8.44
C LEU A 245 4.66 -18.80 -9.08
N HIS A 246 4.91 -17.57 -9.51
CA HIS A 246 6.18 -17.12 -10.05
C HIS A 246 6.83 -16.08 -9.15
N TYR A 247 8.16 -16.14 -9.03
CA TYR A 247 8.97 -15.22 -8.25
C TYR A 247 9.94 -14.48 -9.16
N ALA A 248 10.03 -13.15 -9.03
CA ALA A 248 10.87 -12.32 -9.87
C ALA A 248 11.62 -11.24 -9.06
N CYS A 249 12.87 -10.93 -9.48
CA CYS A 249 13.56 -9.73 -9.05
C CYS A 249 13.43 -8.66 -10.14
N ILE A 250 12.89 -7.49 -9.79
CA ILE A 250 12.63 -6.37 -10.70
C ILE A 250 13.27 -5.12 -10.12
N ALA A 251 14.44 -4.72 -10.60
CA ALA A 251 15.24 -3.61 -10.04
C ALA A 251 14.47 -2.28 -9.94
N ASP A 252 13.65 -1.96 -10.95
CA ASP A 252 12.83 -0.74 -10.98
C ASP A 252 11.36 -1.06 -10.69
N LEU A 253 11.10 -1.81 -9.62
CA LEU A 253 9.74 -2.21 -9.25
C LEU A 253 8.86 -1.00 -8.96
N ASP A 254 7.84 -0.78 -9.79
CA ASP A 254 6.81 0.25 -9.61
C ASP A 254 5.61 -0.33 -8.87
N LEU A 255 5.52 -0.01 -7.57
CA LEU A 255 4.44 -0.50 -6.72
C LEU A 255 3.06 0.07 -7.08
N ASN A 256 2.99 1.19 -7.81
CA ASN A 256 1.73 1.84 -8.15
C ASN A 256 1.06 1.20 -9.38
N HIS A 257 1.87 0.62 -10.28
CA HIS A 257 1.41 0.06 -11.55
C HIS A 257 1.73 -1.43 -11.72
N PHE A 258 2.08 -2.11 -10.62
CA PHE A 258 2.55 -3.51 -10.69
C PHE A 258 1.53 -4.45 -11.33
N SER A 259 0.29 -4.44 -10.84
CA SER A 259 -0.76 -5.35 -11.33
C SER A 259 -1.14 -5.10 -12.79
N THR A 260 -1.17 -3.85 -13.22
CA THR A 260 -1.48 -3.47 -14.60
C THR A 260 -0.42 -3.97 -15.58
N GLY A 261 0.85 -3.98 -15.15
CA GLY A 261 1.96 -4.47 -15.98
C GLY A 261 2.00 -5.99 -16.13
N VAL A 262 1.52 -6.74 -15.15
CA VAL A 262 1.63 -8.20 -15.10
C VAL A 262 0.58 -8.92 -15.93
N PHE A 263 -0.68 -8.53 -15.80
CA PHE A 263 -1.78 -9.26 -16.45
C PHE A 263 -2.31 -8.60 -17.72
N GLY A 264 -1.81 -7.42 -18.11
CA GLY A 264 -2.29 -6.70 -19.29
C GLY A 264 -3.78 -6.35 -19.21
N VAL A 265 -4.35 -6.45 -18.04
CA VAL A 265 -5.76 -6.17 -17.79
C VAL A 265 -5.80 -4.72 -17.32
N ASP A 266 -6.26 -3.83 -18.17
CA ASP A 266 -7.05 -2.71 -17.67
C ASP A 266 -7.99 -3.34 -16.63
N ALA A 267 -7.91 -2.88 -15.38
CA ALA A 267 -8.79 -3.38 -14.33
C ALA A 267 -10.17 -3.53 -14.95
N PRO A 268 -10.81 -4.71 -14.89
CA PRO A 268 -12.04 -4.92 -15.61
C PRO A 268 -12.88 -3.68 -15.35
N GLU A 269 -13.21 -2.94 -16.42
CA GLU A 269 -14.13 -1.83 -16.29
C GLU A 269 -15.23 -2.42 -15.43
N GLN A 270 -15.48 -1.82 -14.28
CA GLN A 270 -16.58 -2.22 -13.43
C GLN A 270 -17.81 -2.08 -14.34
N GLN A 271 -18.03 -3.12 -15.14
CA GLN A 271 -19.31 -3.30 -15.77
C GLN A 271 -20.23 -3.36 -14.57
N GLU A 272 -21.05 -2.33 -14.43
CA GLU A 272 -22.23 -2.40 -13.60
C GLU A 272 -22.99 -3.66 -14.03
N THR A 273 -22.52 -4.80 -13.57
CA THR A 273 -23.21 -6.07 -13.67
C THR A 273 -24.39 -5.96 -12.73
N THR A 274 -25.43 -5.35 -13.25
CA THR A 274 -26.79 -5.30 -12.67
C THR A 274 -27.42 -6.70 -12.59
N GLU A 275 -26.66 -7.75 -12.81
CA GLU A 275 -27.07 -9.10 -12.44
C GLU A 275 -26.70 -9.32 -10.98
N LYS A 276 -27.72 -9.36 -10.12
CA LYS A 276 -27.60 -9.76 -8.72
C LYS A 276 -26.87 -11.11 -8.67
N GLN A 277 -25.55 -11.09 -8.41
CA GLN A 277 -24.84 -12.29 -7.98
C GLN A 277 -25.62 -12.89 -6.81
N SER A 278 -25.81 -14.21 -6.78
CA SER A 278 -26.47 -14.83 -5.62
C SER A 278 -25.60 -14.55 -4.40
N ASP A 279 -26.20 -14.26 -3.23
CA ASP A 279 -25.47 -13.98 -1.98
C ASP A 279 -24.43 -15.07 -1.70
N THR A 280 -24.71 -16.32 -2.08
CA THR A 280 -23.78 -17.45 -1.90
C THR A 280 -22.53 -17.32 -2.76
N THR A 281 -22.63 -16.91 -4.01
CA THR A 281 -21.47 -16.72 -4.91
C THR A 281 -20.59 -15.58 -4.41
N TYR A 282 -21.21 -14.49 -3.98
CA TYR A 282 -20.49 -13.36 -3.39
C TYR A 282 -19.69 -13.75 -2.14
N GLN A 283 -20.29 -14.54 -1.23
CA GLN A 283 -19.61 -15.01 -0.01
C GLN A 283 -18.45 -15.94 -0.32
N VAL A 284 -18.62 -16.89 -1.25
CA VAL A 284 -17.56 -17.82 -1.66
C VAL A 284 -16.38 -17.05 -2.28
N GLN A 285 -16.65 -16.13 -3.19
CA GLN A 285 -15.64 -15.26 -3.80
C GLN A 285 -14.91 -14.44 -2.74
N THR A 286 -15.64 -13.80 -1.81
CA THR A 286 -15.08 -13.01 -0.72
C THR A 286 -14.15 -13.85 0.13
N THR A 287 -14.60 -14.99 0.63
CA THR A 287 -13.78 -15.88 1.45
C THR A 287 -12.49 -16.28 0.74
N ARG A 288 -12.58 -16.59 -0.54
CA ARG A 288 -11.41 -17.02 -1.32
C ARG A 288 -10.39 -15.91 -1.54
N LEU A 289 -10.83 -14.71 -1.96
CA LEU A 289 -9.93 -13.59 -2.22
C LEU A 289 -9.26 -13.08 -0.94
N TYR A 290 -10.01 -13.00 0.14
CA TYR A 290 -9.47 -12.56 1.43
C TYR A 290 -8.59 -13.63 2.09
N HIS A 291 -8.86 -14.92 1.86
CA HIS A 291 -7.94 -15.99 2.27
C HIS A 291 -6.58 -15.90 1.57
N ILE A 292 -6.55 -15.59 0.26
CA ILE A 292 -5.30 -15.36 -0.48
C ILE A 292 -4.54 -14.17 0.13
N ALA A 293 -5.24 -13.06 0.38
CA ALA A 293 -4.66 -11.87 0.97
C ALA A 293 -4.07 -12.14 2.36
N GLU A 294 -4.85 -12.75 3.24
CA GLU A 294 -4.44 -13.11 4.60
C GLU A 294 -3.22 -14.03 4.60
N SER A 295 -3.26 -15.08 3.79
CA SER A 295 -2.17 -16.06 3.70
C SER A 295 -0.85 -15.43 3.28
N PHE A 296 -0.88 -14.54 2.28
CA PHE A 296 0.33 -13.85 1.83
C PHE A 296 0.83 -12.83 2.84
N VAL A 297 -0.06 -12.02 3.42
CA VAL A 297 0.32 -11.03 4.43
C VAL A 297 0.93 -11.69 5.65
N ARG A 298 0.36 -12.80 6.15
CA ARG A 298 0.93 -13.57 7.26
C ARG A 298 2.32 -14.11 6.92
N GLN A 299 2.49 -14.67 5.71
CA GLN A 299 3.81 -15.15 5.27
C GLN A 299 4.86 -14.05 5.25
N VAL A 300 4.49 -12.85 4.77
CA VAL A 300 5.39 -11.70 4.77
C VAL A 300 5.66 -11.21 6.19
N GLN A 301 4.65 -11.16 7.06
CA GLN A 301 4.84 -10.81 8.47
C GLN A 301 5.83 -11.75 9.18
N ASP A 302 5.68 -13.07 9.00
CA ASP A 302 6.61 -14.07 9.55
C ASP A 302 8.02 -13.90 9.00
N LEU A 303 8.14 -13.46 7.74
CA LEU A 303 9.42 -13.15 7.12
C LEU A 303 10.06 -11.91 7.74
N LEU A 304 9.27 -10.86 7.96
CA LEU A 304 9.74 -9.60 8.53
C LEU A 304 10.12 -9.71 10.02
N GLN A 305 9.55 -10.67 10.74
CA GLN A 305 9.81 -10.93 12.16
C GLN A 305 10.88 -12.02 12.39
N GLY A 306 11.13 -12.87 11.40
CA GLY A 306 11.94 -14.09 11.55
C GLY A 306 13.41 -13.98 11.13
N THR A 307 13.88 -12.85 10.64
CA THR A 307 15.25 -12.69 10.13
C THR A 307 16.33 -12.55 11.24
N ASP A 308 15.95 -12.36 12.49
CA ASP A 308 16.90 -12.20 13.61
C ASP A 308 17.48 -13.50 14.17
N ALA A 309 16.85 -14.64 13.93
CA ALA A 309 17.31 -15.91 14.52
C ALA A 309 18.58 -16.48 13.85
N GLN A 310 19.01 -15.96 12.70
CA GLN A 310 20.17 -16.49 11.96
C GLN A 310 21.38 -15.54 11.88
N GLY A 311 21.26 -14.30 12.35
CA GLY A 311 22.34 -13.30 12.29
C GLY A 311 23.21 -13.18 13.55
N ALA A 312 22.91 -13.89 14.63
CA ALA A 312 23.61 -13.76 15.92
C ALA A 312 24.76 -14.76 16.14
N ASP A 313 25.00 -15.69 15.20
CA ASP A 313 26.05 -16.73 15.30
C ASP A 313 27.06 -16.71 14.12
N ALA A 314 27.47 -15.54 13.66
CA ALA A 314 28.56 -15.42 12.69
C ALA A 314 29.61 -14.39 13.12
#